data_2754c03798f45bf648b4ee060f96291e
#
_entry.id   2754c03798f45bf648b4ee060f96291e
#
_cell.length_a   1.000
_cell.length_b   1.000
_cell.length_c   1.000
_cell.angle_alpha   90.00
_cell.angle_beta   90.00
_cell.angle_gamma   90.00
#
_symmetry.space_group_name_H-M   'P 1'
#
loop_
_entity.id
_entity.type
_entity.pdbx_description
1 polymer ?
#
loop_
_entity_poly.entity_id
_entity_poly.type
_entity_poly.pdbx_seq_one_letter_code
_entity_poly.pdbx_strand_id
1 'polypeptide(L)'
;MLAFSALNIFNSPIKVRSNIKKLWFAVNQVMIESMGVSFLPVRAYANAHTYGVNGLPHIDDGKITAIYYPSPDWDPVWEGGTALYTEDGVDCLRYCTYKFNRLFMFPAPTIHRAMPVTRDCTRLRTVIVFKCNLDTEHPTYEKFYNDQ
;
A
#
# COMPACT_ATOMS: atom_id res chain seq x y z
N MET A 1 -10.87 20.07 -9.94
CA MET A 1 -10.71 18.71 -9.39
C MET A 1 -9.37 18.15 -9.87
N LEU A 2 -8.33 18.23 -9.04
CA LEU A 2 -7.00 17.70 -9.39
C LEU A 2 -6.97 16.21 -8.98
N ALA A 3 -7.34 15.33 -9.90
CA ALA A 3 -7.05 13.92 -9.79
C ALA A 3 -5.57 13.73 -10.14
N PHE A 4 -4.73 13.51 -9.14
CA PHE A 4 -3.34 13.12 -9.39
C PHE A 4 -3.34 11.66 -9.87
N SER A 5 -3.03 11.45 -11.14
CA SER A 5 -2.83 10.13 -11.71
C SER A 5 -1.65 9.43 -11.00
N ALA A 6 -1.82 8.14 -10.71
CA ALA A 6 -0.75 7.32 -10.16
C ALA A 6 0.47 7.32 -11.10
N LEU A 7 1.56 7.92 -10.66
CA LEU A 7 2.82 7.89 -11.40
C LEU A 7 3.53 6.56 -11.10
N ASN A 8 3.88 5.80 -12.14
CA ASN A 8 4.71 4.61 -11.94
C ASN A 8 6.12 5.03 -11.55
N ILE A 9 6.46 4.88 -10.27
CA ILE A 9 7.69 5.39 -9.66
C ILE A 9 8.94 4.71 -10.23
N PHE A 10 8.84 3.47 -10.75
CA PHE A 10 9.97 2.80 -11.38
C PHE A 10 10.44 3.46 -12.69
N ASN A 11 9.57 4.23 -13.35
CA ASN A 11 9.90 5.00 -14.55
C ASN A 11 10.31 6.46 -14.26
N SER A 12 10.43 6.84 -13.00
CA SER A 12 10.78 8.19 -12.55
C SER A 12 12.28 8.50 -12.65
N PRO A 13 12.74 9.75 -12.49
CA PRO A 13 14.15 10.12 -12.51
C PRO A 13 15.02 9.30 -11.57
N ILE A 14 16.30 9.10 -11.90
CA ILE A 14 17.25 8.18 -11.21
C ILE A 14 17.27 8.38 -9.69
N LYS A 15 17.23 9.62 -9.19
CA LYS A 15 17.25 9.92 -7.75
C LYS A 15 15.99 9.40 -7.03
N VAL A 16 14.83 9.59 -7.61
CA VAL A 16 13.55 9.09 -7.07
C VAL A 16 13.54 7.56 -7.08
N ARG A 17 13.99 6.94 -8.18
CA ARG A 17 14.12 5.48 -8.27
C ARG A 17 15.01 4.91 -7.17
N SER A 18 16.13 5.57 -6.84
CA SER A 18 17.04 5.13 -5.78
C SER A 18 16.37 5.11 -4.42
N ASN A 19 15.62 6.16 -4.05
CA ASN A 19 14.93 6.23 -2.77
C ASN A 19 13.79 5.22 -2.67
N ILE A 20 13.04 5.01 -3.75
CA ILE A 20 11.98 4.00 -3.79
C ILE A 20 12.55 2.57 -3.73
N LYS A 21 13.69 2.32 -4.37
CA LYS A 21 14.38 1.03 -4.23
C LYS A 21 14.82 0.76 -2.79
N LYS A 22 15.33 1.77 -2.08
CA LYS A 22 15.69 1.65 -0.66
C LYS A 22 14.45 1.38 0.20
N LEU A 23 13.37 2.12 -0.05
CA LEU A 23 12.11 1.87 0.65
C LEU A 23 11.56 0.47 0.35
N TRP A 24 11.59 0.05 -0.92
CA TRP A 24 11.17 -1.29 -1.30
C TRP A 24 11.98 -2.36 -0.59
N PHE A 25 13.31 -2.20 -0.51
CA PHE A 25 14.17 -3.15 0.19
C PHE A 25 13.74 -3.29 1.67
N ALA A 26 13.52 -2.17 2.36
CA ALA A 26 13.04 -2.19 3.74
C ALA A 26 11.64 -2.83 3.88
N VAL A 27 10.72 -2.52 2.97
CA VAL A 27 9.37 -3.10 2.93
C VAL A 27 9.45 -4.62 2.71
N ASN A 28 10.24 -5.09 1.75
CA ASN A 28 10.38 -6.52 1.46
C ASN A 28 11.01 -7.27 2.63
N GLN A 29 11.96 -6.68 3.35
CA GLN A 29 12.51 -7.28 4.57
C GLN A 29 11.44 -7.48 5.65
N VAL A 30 10.59 -6.49 5.90
CA VAL A 30 9.45 -6.62 6.82
C VAL A 30 8.47 -7.70 6.34
N MET A 31 8.23 -7.80 5.03
CA MET A 31 7.36 -8.84 4.46
C MET A 31 7.96 -10.24 4.65
N ILE A 32 9.27 -10.41 4.42
CA ILE A 32 9.98 -11.69 4.67
C ILE A 32 9.90 -12.06 6.16
N GLU A 33 10.17 -11.12 7.06
CA GLU A 33 10.09 -11.35 8.50
C GLU A 33 8.68 -11.73 8.97
N SER A 34 7.66 -11.12 8.36
CA SER A 34 6.26 -11.32 8.76
C SER A 34 5.61 -12.54 8.11
N MET A 35 5.99 -12.87 6.89
CA MET A 35 5.31 -13.86 6.05
C MET A 35 6.21 -15.03 5.66
N GLY A 36 7.52 -14.95 5.93
CA GLY A 36 8.48 -16.01 5.63
C GLY A 36 8.88 -16.12 4.15
N VAL A 37 8.43 -15.22 3.27
CA VAL A 37 8.67 -15.29 1.83
C VAL A 37 8.99 -13.90 1.25
N SER A 38 9.88 -13.86 0.25
CA SER A 38 10.22 -12.65 -0.52
C SER A 38 9.18 -12.36 -1.59
N PHE A 39 9.05 -11.08 -1.91
CA PHE A 39 8.14 -10.59 -2.94
C PHE A 39 8.87 -9.77 -3.99
N LEU A 40 8.34 -9.79 -5.22
CA LEU A 40 8.75 -8.93 -6.32
C LEU A 40 7.72 -7.83 -6.55
N PRO A 41 8.11 -6.55 -6.60
CA PRO A 41 7.18 -5.46 -6.90
C PRO A 41 6.88 -5.47 -8.41
N VAL A 42 5.62 -5.73 -8.75
CA VAL A 42 5.12 -5.61 -10.12
C VAL A 42 4.92 -4.13 -10.47
N ARG A 43 4.44 -3.37 -9.50
CA ARG A 43 4.14 -1.96 -9.67
C ARG A 43 4.32 -1.22 -8.35
N ALA A 44 4.88 0.00 -8.41
CA ALA A 44 4.89 0.91 -7.28
C ALA A 44 4.44 2.30 -7.72
N TYR A 45 3.61 2.94 -6.91
CA TYR A 45 3.08 4.28 -7.19
C TYR A 45 2.74 5.02 -5.90
N ALA A 46 2.64 6.33 -5.98
CA ALA A 46 2.14 7.16 -4.91
C ALA A 46 0.76 7.69 -5.25
N ASN A 47 -0.17 7.63 -4.30
CA ASN A 47 -1.45 8.30 -4.36
C ASN A 47 -1.49 9.45 -3.36
N ALA A 48 -2.11 10.56 -3.77
CA ALA A 48 -2.33 11.70 -2.91
C ALA A 48 -3.77 12.18 -3.03
N HIS A 49 -4.43 12.35 -1.89
CA HIS A 49 -5.82 12.79 -1.80
C HIS A 49 -5.94 14.01 -0.91
N THR A 50 -6.83 14.91 -1.26
CA THR A 50 -7.30 16.03 -0.42
C THR A 50 -8.70 15.74 0.10
N TYR A 51 -9.21 16.59 0.99
CA TYR A 51 -10.61 16.58 1.37
C TYR A 51 -11.52 16.63 0.13
N GLY A 52 -12.61 15.89 0.17
CA GLY A 52 -13.57 15.74 -0.94
C GLY A 52 -13.19 14.74 -2.02
N VAL A 53 -12.00 14.11 -1.92
CA VAL A 53 -11.60 13.01 -2.82
C VAL A 53 -11.84 11.67 -2.12
N ASN A 54 -12.67 10.82 -2.74
CA ASN A 54 -12.96 9.47 -2.25
C ASN A 54 -12.30 8.43 -3.15
N GLY A 55 -11.62 7.45 -2.54
CA GLY A 55 -11.26 6.24 -3.24
C GLY A 55 -12.49 5.40 -3.54
N LEU A 56 -12.61 4.88 -4.76
CA LEU A 56 -13.65 3.89 -5.07
C LEU A 56 -13.22 2.50 -4.56
N PRO A 57 -14.15 1.65 -4.10
CA PRO A 57 -13.86 0.26 -3.81
C PRO A 57 -13.35 -0.45 -5.07
N HIS A 58 -12.26 -1.20 -4.93
CA HIS A 58 -11.64 -1.95 -6.02
C HIS A 58 -10.80 -3.10 -5.47
N ILE A 59 -10.39 -3.98 -6.37
CA ILE A 59 -9.38 -5.01 -6.14
C ILE A 59 -8.10 -4.62 -6.88
N ASP A 60 -6.98 -5.17 -6.45
CA ASP A 60 -5.70 -5.00 -7.12
C ASP A 60 -5.28 -6.25 -7.90
N ASP A 61 -4.39 -6.06 -8.86
CA ASP A 61 -3.63 -7.11 -9.52
C ASP A 61 -2.44 -7.56 -8.65
N GLY A 62 -1.94 -8.77 -8.88
CA GLY A 62 -0.87 -9.39 -8.11
C GLY A 62 -1.35 -10.30 -6.99
N LYS A 63 -0.47 -10.64 -6.06
CA LYS A 63 -0.75 -11.52 -4.92
C LYS A 63 -0.97 -10.74 -3.63
N ILE A 64 -0.16 -9.73 -3.38
CA ILE A 64 -0.21 -8.88 -2.18
C ILE A 64 -0.20 -7.42 -2.60
N THR A 65 -1.04 -6.63 -1.93
CA THR A 65 -0.94 -5.17 -1.91
C THR A 65 -0.30 -4.74 -0.59
N ALA A 66 0.77 -3.95 -0.67
CA ALA A 66 1.45 -3.36 0.47
C ALA A 66 1.35 -1.84 0.39
N ILE A 67 0.76 -1.22 1.40
CA ILE A 67 0.54 0.23 1.50
C ILE A 67 1.42 0.78 2.61
N TYR A 68 2.32 1.69 2.26
CA TYR A 68 3.15 2.43 3.20
C TYR A 68 2.62 3.85 3.40
N TYR A 69 2.54 4.29 4.65
CA TYR A 69 2.05 5.61 5.05
C TYR A 69 3.24 6.53 5.42
N PRO A 70 3.67 7.42 4.50
CA PRO A 70 4.94 8.14 4.63
C PRO A 70 4.86 9.48 5.36
N SER A 71 3.68 10.03 5.65
CA SER A 71 3.57 11.39 6.20
C SER A 71 3.79 11.42 7.70
N PRO A 72 4.86 12.10 8.19
CA PRO A 72 5.04 12.34 9.61
C PRO A 72 3.98 13.32 10.13
N ASP A 73 3.79 13.35 11.44
CA ASP A 73 2.89 14.29 12.13
C ASP A 73 1.44 14.24 11.60
N TRP A 74 0.96 13.04 11.24
CA TRP A 74 -0.42 12.83 10.85
C TRP A 74 -1.32 12.88 12.06
N ASP A 75 -2.26 13.83 12.05
CA ASP A 75 -3.25 13.92 13.11
C ASP A 75 -4.33 12.83 12.95
N PRO A 76 -4.59 12.00 13.98
CA PRO A 76 -5.61 10.96 13.91
C PRO A 76 -7.01 11.46 13.55
N VAL A 77 -7.37 12.70 13.89
CA VAL A 77 -8.68 13.30 13.55
C VAL A 77 -8.84 13.54 12.05
N TRP A 78 -7.76 13.54 11.29
CA TRP A 78 -7.83 13.67 9.83
C TRP A 78 -8.27 12.39 9.13
N GLU A 79 -8.35 11.26 9.83
CA GLU A 79 -8.72 9.94 9.27
C GLU A 79 -7.85 9.52 8.08
N GLY A 80 -8.42 9.24 6.91
CA GLY A 80 -7.66 8.93 5.69
C GLY A 80 -7.01 7.55 5.67
N GLY A 81 -7.51 6.60 6.44
CA GLY A 81 -7.03 5.22 6.46
C GLY A 81 -7.36 4.44 5.18
N THR A 82 -7.27 3.12 5.27
CA THR A 82 -7.67 2.18 4.21
C THR A 82 -8.63 1.15 4.80
N ALA A 83 -9.79 0.97 4.16
CA ALA A 83 -10.77 -0.04 4.56
C ALA A 83 -10.70 -1.26 3.64
N LEU A 84 -10.82 -2.46 4.23
CA LEU A 84 -11.02 -3.73 3.54
C LEU A 84 -12.47 -4.18 3.73
N TYR A 85 -13.01 -4.79 2.69
CA TYR A 85 -14.42 -5.21 2.65
C TYR A 85 -14.56 -6.71 2.40
N THR A 86 -15.75 -7.23 2.70
CA THR A 86 -16.20 -8.55 2.29
C THR A 86 -16.22 -8.68 0.76
N GLU A 87 -16.27 -9.91 0.25
CA GLU A 87 -16.29 -10.19 -1.20
C GLU A 87 -17.47 -9.54 -1.93
N ASP A 88 -18.59 -9.35 -1.24
CA ASP A 88 -19.76 -8.62 -1.77
C ASP A 88 -19.64 -7.09 -1.65
N GLY A 89 -18.58 -6.59 -1.00
CA GLY A 89 -18.31 -5.17 -0.81
C GLY A 89 -19.20 -4.46 0.20
N VAL A 90 -20.01 -5.20 0.98
CA VAL A 90 -21.02 -4.62 1.88
C VAL A 90 -20.43 -4.30 3.26
N ASP A 91 -19.79 -5.28 3.89
CA ASP A 91 -19.30 -5.12 5.25
C ASP A 91 -17.81 -4.76 5.30
N CYS A 92 -17.46 -3.82 6.17
CA CYS A 92 -16.06 -3.49 6.44
C CYS A 92 -15.44 -4.55 7.35
N LEU A 93 -14.52 -5.33 6.81
CA LEU A 93 -13.78 -6.36 7.55
C LEU A 93 -12.71 -5.77 8.45
N ARG A 94 -12.04 -4.73 7.98
CA ARG A 94 -10.93 -4.09 8.68
C ARG A 94 -10.75 -2.66 8.23
N TYR A 95 -10.45 -1.80 9.17
CA TYR A 95 -10.00 -0.44 8.92
C TYR A 95 -8.58 -0.25 9.45
N CYS A 96 -7.66 0.11 8.56
CA CYS A 96 -6.30 0.47 8.91
C CYS A 96 -6.20 1.99 8.98
N THR A 97 -6.08 2.55 10.18
CA THR A 97 -5.91 4.00 10.39
C THR A 97 -4.59 4.48 9.78
N TYR A 98 -4.59 5.69 9.25
CA TYR A 98 -3.37 6.35 8.82
C TYR A 98 -2.44 6.56 10.03
N LYS A 99 -1.21 6.11 9.93
CA LYS A 99 -0.17 6.34 10.93
C LYS A 99 1.18 6.38 10.23
N PHE A 100 1.99 7.39 10.54
CA PHE A 100 3.34 7.50 10.00
C PHE A 100 4.15 6.22 10.20
N ASN A 101 4.92 5.86 9.19
CA ASN A 101 5.80 4.69 9.16
C ASN A 101 5.08 3.35 9.36
N ARG A 102 3.78 3.28 9.02
CA ARG A 102 3.00 2.04 9.02
C ARG A 102 3.07 1.38 7.66
N LEU A 103 3.28 0.08 7.64
CA LEU A 103 3.06 -0.81 6.50
C LEU A 103 1.79 -1.61 6.74
N PHE A 104 0.86 -1.59 5.77
CA PHE A 104 -0.37 -2.36 5.78
C PHE A 104 -0.39 -3.28 4.57
N MET A 105 -0.52 -4.58 4.81
CA MET A 105 -0.46 -5.61 3.77
C MET A 105 -1.75 -6.44 3.78
N PHE A 106 -2.22 -6.82 2.60
CA PHE A 106 -3.40 -7.67 2.43
C PHE A 106 -3.36 -8.37 1.06
N PRO A 107 -4.09 -9.50 0.89
CA PRO A 107 -4.23 -10.16 -0.40
C PRO A 107 -4.79 -9.21 -1.45
N ALA A 108 -4.15 -9.10 -2.62
CA ALA A 108 -4.51 -8.15 -3.66
C ALA A 108 -5.98 -8.25 -4.15
N PRO A 109 -6.61 -9.45 -4.24
CA PRO A 109 -8.02 -9.58 -4.61
C PRO A 109 -9.02 -9.06 -3.58
N THR A 110 -8.56 -8.65 -2.37
CA THR A 110 -9.47 -8.10 -1.37
C THR A 110 -10.02 -6.75 -1.81
N ILE A 111 -11.35 -6.60 -1.77
CA ILE A 111 -12.00 -5.30 -2.04
C ILE A 111 -11.55 -4.31 -0.97
N HIS A 112 -11.01 -3.19 -1.42
CA HIS A 112 -10.50 -2.15 -0.54
C HIS A 112 -10.69 -0.76 -1.13
N ARG A 113 -10.61 0.25 -0.27
CA ARG A 113 -10.64 1.66 -0.69
C ARG A 113 -9.84 2.55 0.25
N ALA A 114 -9.29 3.63 -0.31
CA ALA A 114 -8.82 4.75 0.47
C ALA A 114 -10.00 5.50 1.08
N MET A 115 -10.01 5.64 2.41
CA MET A 115 -11.02 6.44 3.09
C MET A 115 -10.74 7.93 2.93
N PRO A 116 -11.77 8.76 2.88
CA PRO A 116 -11.62 10.21 2.78
C PRO A 116 -10.89 10.76 4.00
N VAL A 117 -10.25 11.91 3.83
CA VAL A 117 -9.79 12.71 4.95
C VAL A 117 -10.90 13.66 5.41
N THR A 118 -10.88 14.04 6.68
CA THR A 118 -11.84 15.00 7.24
C THR A 118 -11.60 16.39 6.68
N ARG A 119 -12.59 17.28 6.83
CA ARG A 119 -12.52 18.68 6.40
C ARG A 119 -11.35 19.44 7.02
N ASP A 120 -10.97 19.07 8.24
CA ASP A 120 -9.93 19.75 9.00
C ASP A 120 -8.51 19.29 8.59
N CYS A 121 -8.41 18.32 7.68
CA CYS A 121 -7.12 17.87 7.15
C CYS A 121 -6.51 18.93 6.23
N THR A 122 -5.41 19.52 6.66
CA THR A 122 -4.69 20.57 5.93
C THR A 122 -3.55 20.03 5.04
N ARG A 123 -3.37 18.69 5.01
CA ARG A 123 -2.29 18.03 4.27
C ARG A 123 -2.80 17.11 3.18
N LEU A 124 -1.95 16.79 2.23
CA LEU A 124 -2.19 15.69 1.30
C LEU A 124 -2.09 14.35 2.04
N ARG A 125 -3.14 13.54 1.93
CA ARG A 125 -3.09 12.13 2.30
C ARG A 125 -2.27 11.40 1.26
N THR A 126 -1.01 11.17 1.54
CA THR A 126 -0.11 10.46 0.63
C THR A 126 0.10 9.03 1.11
N VAL A 127 0.07 8.07 0.20
CA VAL A 127 0.48 6.69 0.43
C VAL A 127 1.39 6.22 -0.70
N ILE A 128 2.28 5.28 -0.40
CA ILE A 128 3.08 4.58 -1.40
C ILE A 128 2.56 3.14 -1.45
N VAL A 129 2.15 2.71 -2.63
CA VAL A 129 1.55 1.39 -2.84
C VAL A 129 2.51 0.53 -3.65
N PHE A 130 2.75 -0.68 -3.18
CA PHE A 130 3.46 -1.73 -3.90
C PHE A 130 2.48 -2.86 -4.20
N LYS A 131 2.30 -3.18 -5.48
CA LYS A 131 1.62 -4.39 -5.93
C LYS A 131 2.66 -5.46 -6.19
N CYS A 132 2.52 -6.62 -5.56
CA CYS A 132 3.59 -7.60 -5.48
C CYS A 132 3.14 -8.99 -5.92
N ASN A 133 4.07 -9.73 -6.51
CA ASN A 133 3.99 -11.17 -6.68
C ASN A 133 5.00 -11.88 -5.78
N LEU A 134 4.85 -13.19 -5.60
CA LEU A 134 5.85 -14.02 -4.92
C LEU A 134 7.17 -14.01 -5.73
N ASP A 135 8.28 -13.91 -5.02
CA ASP A 135 9.62 -14.07 -5.60
C ASP A 135 9.98 -15.56 -5.59
N THR A 136 9.62 -16.26 -6.66
CA THR A 136 9.83 -17.70 -6.79
C THR A 136 11.29 -18.11 -6.96
N GLU A 137 12.17 -17.15 -7.25
CA GLU A 137 13.62 -17.39 -7.40
C GLU A 137 14.38 -17.16 -6.08
N HIS A 138 13.73 -16.57 -5.09
CA HIS A 138 14.37 -16.30 -3.80
C HIS A 138 14.39 -17.57 -2.92
N PRO A 139 15.50 -17.87 -2.20
CA PRO A 139 15.62 -19.08 -1.36
C PRO A 139 14.50 -19.27 -0.32
N THR A 140 13.84 -18.20 0.11
CA THR A 140 12.70 -18.29 1.04
C THR A 140 11.47 -18.93 0.43
N TYR A 141 11.33 -18.97 -0.90
CA TYR A 141 10.14 -19.50 -1.57
C TYR A 141 10.02 -21.02 -1.38
N GLU A 142 11.09 -21.78 -1.57
CA GLU A 142 11.07 -23.21 -1.38
C GLU A 142 10.72 -23.59 0.06
N LYS A 143 11.30 -22.87 1.03
CA LYS A 143 11.01 -23.08 2.45
C LYS A 143 9.54 -22.78 2.75
N PHE A 144 9.01 -21.68 2.27
CA PHE A 144 7.61 -21.30 2.45
C PHE A 144 6.64 -22.33 1.89
N TYR A 145 6.96 -22.92 0.73
CA TYR A 145 6.09 -23.91 0.07
C TYR A 145 6.13 -25.29 0.73
N ASN A 146 7.25 -25.66 1.35
CA ASN A 146 7.42 -26.94 2.02
C ASN A 146 6.86 -26.94 3.45
N ASP A 147 6.64 -25.76 4.04
CA ASP A 147 6.09 -25.58 5.40
C ASP A 147 4.55 -25.42 5.41
N GLN A 148 3.86 -25.45 4.22
CA GLN A 148 2.39 -25.39 4.06
C GLN A 148 1.79 -26.77 3.97
#